data_19a20c365dcf3217ab1298eda1f1dfd9
#
_entry.id   19a20c365dcf3217ab1298eda1f1dfd9
#
_cell.length_a   1.000
_cell.length_b   1.000
_cell.length_c   1.000
_cell.angle_alpha   90.00
_cell.angle_beta   90.00
_cell.angle_gamma   90.00
#
_symmetry.space_group_name_H-M   'P 1'
#
loop_
_entity.id
_entity.type
_entity.pdbx_description
1 polymer ?
#
loop_
_entity_poly.entity_id
_entity_poly.type
_entity_poly.pdbx_seq_one_letter_code
_entity_poly.pdbx_strand_id
1 'polypeptide(L)'
;MISRTLRFSWPIVILVACLTACGGGGGGGGATTTPPGDDDPVGGITGTGVLIAFGTVTGFGSIIVNGVEYDTSAATFTIDGNPGFQDDLAVGDIVLVKGTIDDDSAIEIAESVEFDDNVEGPIATGSINMATGSFMVLGQQVVADAFTSFDDSISPASLDGLADDDVVEVSGHVKADGSIHATRIEDKSVGGEFEITGTVTEILEATMFKINGLTVDFTNALSVRNFPGSRPVEAGDLVEAKGALDSATQVLDATSLEFKGDRLIGDDGDHFEVQGFITRFESADSVLDFDVSNETMVLCDTNNGCTVTTEGAAVGTPAMGSKVEVKGQYEGSVLVATSVDIRLGKAIRVTAIVDSFDNKPTSLSDEGSMVLLGITFMVDGGDRTRFEDKSGQDPEFSDISKIKAGDYLEVRGAVDGNGNLFAVIVELEELADSTAEFDTIIQGFLQEDPATEPLTILGVIVDTNAATIFENENDDTISESMFLGMIQAGSLIKAKGTDVSRSTDTPPVVTLLAEEVEIQVE
;
A
#
# COMPACT_ATOMS: atom_id res chain seq x y z
N MET A 1 6.23 -36.35 13.34
CA MET A 1 6.79 -37.09 12.18
C MET A 1 5.74 -36.95 11.09
N ILE A 2 5.78 -35.87 10.37
CA ILE A 2 4.84 -35.56 9.28
C ILE A 2 5.59 -35.81 7.98
N SER A 3 5.15 -36.83 7.27
CA SER A 3 5.64 -37.23 5.95
C SER A 3 5.10 -36.21 4.92
N ARG A 4 5.93 -35.31 4.46
CA ARG A 4 5.63 -34.51 3.27
C ARG A 4 5.93 -35.37 2.05
N THR A 5 4.89 -35.65 1.29
CA THR A 5 4.96 -36.32 0.00
C THR A 5 5.81 -35.54 -0.98
N LEU A 6 6.79 -36.23 -1.57
CA LEU A 6 7.64 -35.73 -2.63
C LEU A 6 6.81 -35.16 -3.79
N ARG A 7 7.00 -33.89 -4.10
CA ARG A 7 6.68 -33.37 -5.43
C ARG A 7 7.74 -33.85 -6.42
N PHE A 8 7.30 -34.59 -7.41
CA PHE A 8 8.16 -35.01 -8.53
C PHE A 8 8.44 -33.80 -9.39
N SER A 9 9.70 -33.35 -9.40
CA SER A 9 10.19 -32.43 -10.42
C SER A 9 10.39 -33.20 -11.73
N TRP A 10 9.58 -32.93 -12.71
CA TRP A 10 9.86 -33.30 -14.09
C TRP A 10 10.67 -32.18 -14.73
N PRO A 11 11.77 -32.51 -15.43
CA PRO A 11 12.45 -31.50 -16.22
C PRO A 11 11.61 -31.18 -17.45
N ILE A 12 11.22 -29.94 -17.61
CA ILE A 12 10.63 -29.41 -18.84
C ILE A 12 11.71 -29.42 -19.91
N VAL A 13 11.58 -30.29 -20.86
CA VAL A 13 12.40 -30.27 -22.08
C VAL A 13 11.73 -29.30 -23.05
N ILE A 14 12.28 -28.11 -23.15
CA ILE A 14 11.85 -27.12 -24.16
C ILE A 14 12.35 -27.58 -25.52
N LEU A 15 11.42 -27.98 -26.39
CA LEU A 15 11.69 -28.32 -27.77
C LEU A 15 11.59 -27.04 -28.62
N VAL A 16 12.71 -26.40 -28.89
CA VAL A 16 12.79 -25.25 -29.80
C VAL A 16 12.62 -25.79 -31.25
N ALA A 17 11.47 -25.52 -31.85
CA ALA A 17 11.23 -25.76 -33.27
C ALA A 17 11.56 -24.48 -34.07
N CYS A 18 12.77 -24.42 -34.65
CA CYS A 18 13.11 -23.41 -35.65
C CYS A 18 12.30 -23.66 -36.95
N LEU A 19 11.36 -22.79 -37.27
CA LEU A 19 10.76 -22.68 -38.59
C LEU A 19 11.38 -21.49 -39.34
N THR A 20 12.37 -21.81 -40.19
CA THR A 20 12.85 -20.92 -41.23
C THR A 20 11.88 -20.91 -42.39
N ALA A 21 11.19 -19.78 -42.63
CA ALA A 21 10.52 -19.50 -43.88
C ALA A 21 11.13 -18.29 -44.58
N CYS A 22 11.84 -18.54 -45.67
CA CYS A 22 12.40 -17.58 -46.59
C CYS A 22 11.35 -17.22 -47.64
N GLY A 23 11.14 -15.91 -47.92
CA GLY A 23 10.28 -15.46 -49.02
C GLY A 23 10.43 -13.95 -49.24
N GLY A 24 11.20 -13.56 -50.25
CA GLY A 24 11.56 -12.20 -50.58
C GLY A 24 10.55 -11.46 -51.44
N GLY A 25 10.72 -10.15 -51.57
CA GLY A 25 10.07 -9.30 -52.57
C GLY A 25 10.12 -7.83 -52.23
N GLY A 26 10.97 -7.08 -52.89
CA GLY A 26 11.38 -5.73 -52.64
C GLY A 26 10.41 -4.61 -53.01
N GLY A 27 10.77 -3.42 -52.57
CA GLY A 27 10.18 -2.13 -53.00
C GLY A 27 10.66 -1.00 -52.10
N GLY A 28 11.58 -0.16 -52.61
CA GLY A 28 12.23 0.90 -51.87
C GLY A 28 11.37 2.14 -51.64
N GLY A 29 11.77 2.94 -50.65
CA GLY A 29 11.29 4.30 -50.40
C GLY A 29 11.82 4.83 -49.09
N GLY A 30 12.76 5.74 -49.21
CA GLY A 30 13.14 6.86 -48.38
C GLY A 30 13.15 6.74 -46.85
N ALA A 31 14.33 6.60 -46.26
CA ALA A 31 14.55 6.78 -44.84
C ALA A 31 14.47 8.28 -44.46
N THR A 32 13.48 8.65 -43.68
CA THR A 32 13.58 9.79 -42.77
C THR A 32 13.83 9.24 -41.38
N THR A 33 15.05 9.42 -40.88
CA THR A 33 15.39 9.12 -39.48
C THR A 33 14.80 10.19 -38.61
N THR A 34 13.63 9.93 -38.04
CA THR A 34 13.22 10.54 -36.77
C THR A 34 13.90 9.77 -35.65
N PRO A 35 14.45 10.44 -34.62
CA PRO A 35 14.86 9.73 -33.41
C PRO A 35 13.63 9.06 -32.79
N PRO A 36 13.75 7.90 -32.15
CA PRO A 36 12.67 7.39 -31.32
C PRO A 36 12.35 8.45 -30.27
N GLY A 37 11.14 8.96 -30.26
CA GLY A 37 10.58 9.66 -29.13
C GLY A 37 10.42 8.62 -28.02
N ASP A 38 10.94 8.93 -26.87
CA ASP A 38 10.57 8.27 -25.63
C ASP A 38 9.12 8.68 -25.31
N ASP A 39 8.16 8.04 -25.95
CA ASP A 39 6.76 8.02 -25.54
C ASP A 39 6.51 6.61 -25.00
N ASP A 40 7.12 6.28 -23.86
CA ASP A 40 6.65 5.19 -23.03
C ASP A 40 5.47 5.72 -22.20
N PRO A 41 4.24 5.25 -22.40
CA PRO A 41 3.14 5.62 -21.51
C PRO A 41 3.46 5.06 -20.12
N VAL A 42 3.59 5.97 -19.18
CA VAL A 42 3.93 5.68 -17.79
C VAL A 42 2.88 4.74 -17.21
N GLY A 43 3.30 3.57 -16.76
CA GLY A 43 2.58 2.66 -15.87
C GLY A 43 1.63 1.64 -16.49
N GLY A 44 1.15 1.81 -17.72
CA GLY A 44 0.20 0.88 -18.34
C GLY A 44 0.83 -0.46 -18.75
N ILE A 45 0.07 -1.56 -18.67
CA ILE A 45 0.44 -2.85 -19.25
C ILE A 45 0.22 -2.74 -20.77
N THR A 46 1.25 -3.00 -21.58
CA THR A 46 1.12 -2.96 -23.03
C THR A 46 0.63 -4.29 -23.59
N GLY A 47 -0.37 -4.29 -24.46
CA GLY A 47 -0.98 -5.46 -25.10
C GLY A 47 -2.50 -5.32 -25.16
N THR A 48 -3.16 -6.15 -25.93
CA THR A 48 -4.63 -6.27 -25.94
C THR A 48 -5.01 -7.58 -25.26
N GLY A 49 -5.91 -7.55 -24.28
CA GLY A 49 -6.33 -8.77 -23.59
C GLY A 49 -7.13 -8.49 -22.31
N VAL A 50 -7.36 -9.55 -21.56
CA VAL A 50 -7.96 -9.44 -20.23
C VAL A 50 -6.89 -8.94 -19.27
N LEU A 51 -7.28 -8.00 -18.43
CA LEU A 51 -6.47 -7.45 -17.37
C LEU A 51 -7.09 -7.79 -16.01
N ILE A 52 -6.26 -8.26 -15.10
CA ILE A 52 -6.61 -8.48 -13.71
C ILE A 52 -5.62 -7.68 -12.86
N ALA A 53 -6.11 -6.69 -12.11
CA ALA A 53 -5.29 -5.91 -11.20
C ALA A 53 -5.78 -6.08 -9.77
N PHE A 54 -4.86 -6.36 -8.86
CA PHE A 54 -5.11 -6.47 -7.43
C PHE A 54 -4.17 -5.53 -6.69
N GLY A 55 -4.74 -4.56 -5.97
CA GLY A 55 -3.92 -3.59 -5.25
C GLY A 55 -4.71 -2.45 -4.64
N THR A 56 -3.97 -1.46 -4.19
CA THR A 56 -4.48 -0.35 -3.40
C THR A 56 -5.09 0.72 -4.31
N VAL A 57 -6.29 1.19 -3.96
CA VAL A 57 -6.89 2.40 -4.54
C VAL A 57 -6.05 3.59 -4.13
N THR A 58 -5.51 4.31 -5.11
CA THR A 58 -4.64 5.47 -4.88
C THR A 58 -5.31 6.80 -5.21
N GLY A 59 -6.47 6.78 -5.85
CA GLY A 59 -7.23 7.99 -6.17
C GLY A 59 -8.52 7.70 -6.93
N PHE A 60 -9.29 8.76 -7.12
CA PHE A 60 -10.55 8.76 -7.85
C PHE A 60 -10.59 9.85 -8.91
N GLY A 61 -11.46 9.64 -9.90
CA GLY A 61 -11.65 10.48 -11.08
C GLY A 61 -12.27 9.65 -12.21
N SER A 62 -11.76 8.53 -12.39
CA SER A 62 -12.11 7.09 -12.52
C SER A 62 -11.62 6.39 -11.27
N ILE A 63 -11.29 5.11 -11.26
CA ILE A 63 -10.58 4.50 -10.13
C ILE A 63 -9.11 4.35 -10.51
N ILE A 64 -8.20 4.74 -9.62
CA ILE A 64 -6.76 4.54 -9.81
C ILE A 64 -6.30 3.44 -8.87
N VAL A 65 -5.80 2.34 -9.43
CA VAL A 65 -5.30 1.18 -8.67
C VAL A 65 -3.88 0.89 -9.09
N ASN A 66 -2.96 0.85 -8.13
CA ASN A 66 -1.52 0.70 -8.37
C ASN A 66 -0.97 1.72 -9.39
N GLY A 67 -1.62 2.89 -9.52
CA GLY A 67 -1.25 3.94 -10.44
C GLY A 67 -1.78 3.82 -11.86
N VAL A 68 -2.57 2.80 -12.15
CA VAL A 68 -3.28 2.66 -13.42
C VAL A 68 -4.68 3.21 -13.28
N GLU A 69 -5.08 4.10 -14.18
CA GLU A 69 -6.43 4.65 -14.23
C GLU A 69 -7.36 3.72 -15.01
N TYR A 70 -8.52 3.38 -14.39
CA TYR A 70 -9.54 2.51 -14.96
C TYR A 70 -10.82 3.28 -15.17
N ASP A 71 -11.31 3.34 -16.41
CA ASP A 71 -12.67 3.83 -16.71
C ASP A 71 -13.70 2.86 -16.12
N THR A 72 -14.41 3.32 -15.11
CA THR A 72 -15.43 2.56 -14.39
C THR A 72 -16.86 2.89 -14.81
N SER A 73 -17.04 3.71 -15.85
CA SER A 73 -18.36 4.21 -16.27
C SER A 73 -19.38 3.11 -16.61
N ALA A 74 -18.90 1.92 -16.99
CA ALA A 74 -19.70 0.74 -17.29
C ALA A 74 -19.43 -0.44 -16.34
N ALA A 75 -18.57 -0.27 -15.35
CA ALA A 75 -18.16 -1.33 -14.43
C ALA A 75 -19.29 -1.72 -13.47
N THR A 76 -19.25 -2.98 -13.06
CA THR A 76 -20.06 -3.47 -11.93
C THR A 76 -19.21 -3.48 -10.67
N PHE A 77 -19.79 -3.01 -9.55
CA PHE A 77 -19.11 -3.01 -8.25
C PHE A 77 -19.71 -4.07 -7.35
N THR A 78 -18.84 -4.79 -6.66
CA THR A 78 -19.21 -5.72 -5.60
C THR A 78 -18.41 -5.34 -4.35
N ILE A 79 -19.12 -4.99 -3.28
CA ILE A 79 -18.56 -4.58 -1.99
C ILE A 79 -19.00 -5.62 -0.95
N ASP A 80 -18.07 -6.31 -0.33
CA ASP A 80 -18.30 -7.40 0.65
C ASP A 80 -19.35 -8.41 0.17
N GLY A 81 -19.21 -8.81 -1.10
CA GLY A 81 -20.11 -9.77 -1.76
C GLY A 81 -21.49 -9.21 -2.13
N ASN A 82 -21.76 -7.92 -1.97
CA ASN A 82 -23.02 -7.25 -2.32
C ASN A 82 -22.83 -6.29 -3.49
N PRO A 83 -23.86 -6.07 -4.33
CA PRO A 83 -23.82 -5.01 -5.34
C PRO A 83 -23.61 -3.64 -4.70
N GLY A 84 -22.60 -2.89 -5.19
CA GLY A 84 -22.23 -1.57 -4.69
C GLY A 84 -21.97 -0.57 -5.81
N PHE A 85 -21.34 0.54 -5.44
CA PHE A 85 -20.98 1.66 -6.32
C PHE A 85 -19.54 2.11 -6.05
N GLN A 86 -18.98 2.90 -6.95
CA GLN A 86 -17.65 3.50 -6.76
C GLN A 86 -17.56 4.36 -5.48
N ASP A 87 -18.65 5.06 -5.14
CA ASP A 87 -18.72 5.93 -3.96
C ASP A 87 -18.69 5.16 -2.61
N ASP A 88 -18.78 3.83 -2.66
CA ASP A 88 -18.61 2.96 -1.48
C ASP A 88 -17.13 2.60 -1.23
N LEU A 89 -16.23 3.00 -2.13
CA LEU A 89 -14.79 2.78 -2.02
C LEU A 89 -14.08 4.04 -1.54
N ALA A 90 -12.93 3.84 -0.90
CA ALA A 90 -12.08 4.92 -0.43
C ALA A 90 -10.60 4.72 -0.80
N VAL A 91 -9.81 5.79 -0.72
CA VAL A 91 -8.35 5.72 -0.89
C VAL A 91 -7.77 4.84 0.21
N GLY A 92 -6.95 3.88 -0.21
CA GLY A 92 -6.36 2.89 0.68
C GLY A 92 -7.03 1.52 0.64
N ASP A 93 -8.25 1.39 0.10
CA ASP A 93 -8.89 0.09 -0.09
C ASP A 93 -8.09 -0.78 -1.05
N ILE A 94 -8.08 -2.09 -0.80
CA ILE A 94 -7.50 -3.06 -1.72
C ILE A 94 -8.61 -3.68 -2.53
N VAL A 95 -8.54 -3.51 -3.84
CA VAL A 95 -9.57 -3.97 -4.76
C VAL A 95 -9.02 -4.92 -5.80
N LEU A 96 -9.90 -5.77 -6.33
CA LEU A 96 -9.69 -6.58 -7.52
C LEU A 96 -10.44 -5.95 -8.69
N VAL A 97 -9.69 -5.46 -9.68
CA VAL A 97 -10.24 -4.95 -10.94
C VAL A 97 -10.08 -6.00 -12.01
N LYS A 98 -11.15 -6.31 -12.72
CA LYS A 98 -11.12 -7.10 -13.96
C LYS A 98 -11.59 -6.24 -15.11
N GLY A 99 -10.86 -6.26 -16.20
CA GLY A 99 -11.12 -5.38 -17.33
C GLY A 99 -10.38 -5.79 -18.59
N THR A 100 -10.20 -4.83 -19.48
CA THR A 100 -9.52 -5.03 -20.76
C THR A 100 -8.50 -3.91 -21.00
N ILE A 101 -7.37 -4.31 -21.57
CA ILE A 101 -6.33 -3.40 -22.04
C ILE A 101 -6.72 -2.87 -23.41
N ASP A 102 -6.61 -1.56 -23.60
CA ASP A 102 -6.74 -0.89 -24.90
C ASP A 102 -5.45 -0.13 -25.23
N ASP A 103 -4.60 -0.71 -26.08
CA ASP A 103 -3.32 -0.09 -26.52
C ASP A 103 -3.47 1.28 -27.18
N ASP A 104 -4.67 1.64 -27.63
CA ASP A 104 -4.96 2.94 -28.21
C ASP A 104 -5.42 3.99 -27.18
N SER A 105 -5.61 3.57 -25.90
CA SER A 105 -6.07 4.40 -24.79
C SER A 105 -5.01 4.51 -23.69
N ALA A 106 -4.91 5.68 -23.06
CA ALA A 106 -4.10 5.85 -21.85
C ALA A 106 -4.85 5.43 -20.57
N ILE A 107 -6.10 4.99 -20.70
CA ILE A 107 -7.01 4.61 -19.61
C ILE A 107 -7.52 3.21 -19.92
N GLU A 108 -7.33 2.29 -18.96
CA GLU A 108 -7.83 0.93 -19.05
C GLU A 108 -9.34 0.89 -18.76
N ILE A 109 -10.05 -0.11 -19.26
CA ILE A 109 -11.50 -0.23 -19.07
C ILE A 109 -11.79 -1.28 -18.01
N ALA A 110 -12.39 -0.87 -16.89
CA ALA A 110 -12.88 -1.79 -15.88
C ALA A 110 -14.24 -2.38 -16.29
N GLU A 111 -14.38 -3.69 -16.21
CA GLU A 111 -15.64 -4.43 -16.35
C GLU A 111 -16.26 -4.73 -14.97
N SER A 112 -15.41 -5.03 -13.98
CA SER A 112 -15.83 -5.22 -12.59
C SER A 112 -14.76 -4.75 -11.62
N VAL A 113 -15.22 -4.24 -10.48
CA VAL A 113 -14.41 -3.90 -9.31
C VAL A 113 -15.00 -4.63 -8.12
N GLU A 114 -14.17 -5.41 -7.42
CA GLU A 114 -14.55 -6.15 -6.22
C GLU A 114 -13.69 -5.69 -5.04
N PHE A 115 -14.35 -5.34 -3.96
CA PHE A 115 -13.73 -5.03 -2.67
C PHE A 115 -14.22 -6.05 -1.66
N ASP A 116 -13.27 -6.67 -0.96
CA ASP A 116 -13.49 -7.46 0.24
C ASP A 116 -12.47 -7.00 1.27
N ASP A 117 -12.91 -6.63 2.45
CA ASP A 117 -12.01 -6.31 3.54
C ASP A 117 -11.20 -7.53 4.03
N ASN A 118 -10.12 -7.27 4.78
CA ASN A 118 -9.41 -8.36 5.45
C ASN A 118 -10.10 -8.77 6.73
N VAL A 119 -10.63 -7.79 7.49
CA VAL A 119 -11.31 -8.07 8.76
C VAL A 119 -12.18 -6.89 9.17
N GLU A 120 -13.44 -7.17 9.54
CA GLU A 120 -14.34 -6.25 10.24
C GLU A 120 -14.70 -6.81 11.61
N GLY A 121 -14.38 -6.05 12.68
CA GLY A 121 -14.68 -6.52 14.04
C GLY A 121 -14.15 -5.61 15.14
N PRO A 122 -14.43 -5.97 16.40
CA PRO A 122 -14.00 -5.19 17.54
C PRO A 122 -12.50 -5.29 17.79
N ILE A 123 -11.88 -4.17 18.12
CA ILE A 123 -10.50 -4.12 18.63
C ILE A 123 -10.45 -4.83 19.97
N ALA A 124 -9.56 -5.80 20.10
CA ALA A 124 -9.43 -6.57 21.32
C ALA A 124 -8.90 -5.69 22.48
N THR A 125 -9.58 -5.77 23.64
CA THR A 125 -9.27 -4.97 24.82
C THR A 125 -7.79 -5.07 25.23
N GLY A 126 -7.09 -3.94 25.33
CA GLY A 126 -5.68 -3.83 25.73
C GLY A 126 -4.69 -4.32 24.67
N SER A 127 -5.13 -4.43 23.40
CA SER A 127 -4.26 -4.87 22.30
C SER A 127 -3.56 -3.73 21.57
N ILE A 128 -4.05 -2.49 21.71
CA ILE A 128 -3.43 -1.34 21.04
C ILE A 128 -2.04 -1.12 21.61
N ASN A 129 -1.06 -1.13 20.72
CA ASN A 129 0.35 -0.92 21.04
C ASN A 129 0.91 0.20 20.17
N MET A 130 0.99 1.40 20.73
CA MET A 130 1.48 2.59 20.04
C MET A 130 2.94 2.44 19.59
N ALA A 131 3.78 1.77 20.40
CA ALA A 131 5.20 1.60 20.09
C ALA A 131 5.45 0.73 18.83
N THR A 132 4.53 -0.15 18.47
CA THR A 132 4.65 -1.02 17.29
C THR A 132 3.62 -0.72 16.21
N GLY A 133 2.77 0.32 16.43
CA GLY A 133 1.69 0.65 15.52
C GLY A 133 0.68 -0.48 15.33
N SER A 134 0.47 -1.36 16.33
CA SER A 134 -0.29 -2.59 16.12
C SER A 134 -1.44 -2.79 17.11
N PHE A 135 -2.45 -3.53 16.69
CA PHE A 135 -3.58 -3.95 17.50
C PHE A 135 -4.17 -5.26 16.99
N MET A 136 -5.16 -5.80 17.69
CA MET A 136 -5.78 -7.09 17.34
C MET A 136 -7.27 -6.90 17.02
N VAL A 137 -7.72 -7.45 15.88
CA VAL A 137 -9.13 -7.53 15.48
C VAL A 137 -9.45 -8.98 15.16
N LEU A 138 -10.48 -9.57 15.77
CA LEU A 138 -10.87 -10.97 15.56
C LEU A 138 -9.69 -11.96 15.54
N GLY A 139 -8.72 -11.78 16.46
CA GLY A 139 -7.54 -12.63 16.54
C GLY A 139 -6.51 -12.44 15.43
N GLN A 140 -6.67 -11.42 14.59
CA GLN A 140 -5.70 -11.01 13.57
C GLN A 140 -4.85 -9.86 14.11
N GLN A 141 -3.55 -9.91 13.88
CA GLN A 141 -2.68 -8.78 14.15
C GLN A 141 -2.77 -7.78 12.99
N VAL A 142 -3.17 -6.57 13.28
CA VAL A 142 -3.17 -5.44 12.36
C VAL A 142 -2.00 -4.53 12.69
N VAL A 143 -1.28 -4.07 11.69
CA VAL A 143 -0.17 -3.12 11.82
C VAL A 143 -0.52 -1.90 10.98
N ALA A 144 -0.68 -0.76 11.63
CA ALA A 144 -0.82 0.54 11.00
C ALA A 144 0.51 1.28 11.03
N ASP A 145 0.82 2.00 9.99
CA ASP A 145 2.02 2.84 9.90
C ASP A 145 1.70 4.20 9.28
N ALA A 146 2.74 4.97 8.96
CA ALA A 146 2.58 6.29 8.36
C ALA A 146 1.89 6.28 6.98
N PHE A 147 1.69 5.12 6.36
CA PHE A 147 1.03 4.97 5.06
C PHE A 147 -0.39 4.41 5.16
N THR A 148 -0.87 4.20 6.37
CA THR A 148 -2.25 3.78 6.62
C THR A 148 -3.18 4.99 6.53
N SER A 149 -4.20 4.93 5.69
CA SER A 149 -5.29 5.90 5.66
C SER A 149 -6.29 5.57 6.78
N PHE A 150 -6.76 6.59 7.48
CA PHE A 150 -7.79 6.45 8.50
C PHE A 150 -9.04 7.18 8.06
N ASP A 151 -10.20 6.61 8.34
CA ASP A 151 -11.48 7.26 8.07
C ASP A 151 -11.61 8.58 8.87
N ASP A 152 -12.34 9.55 8.29
CA ASP A 152 -12.51 10.89 8.88
C ASP A 152 -13.29 10.90 10.20
N SER A 153 -14.02 9.82 10.52
CA SER A 153 -14.68 9.64 11.82
C SER A 153 -13.71 9.30 12.95
N ILE A 154 -12.51 8.78 12.61
CA ILE A 154 -11.45 8.47 13.56
C ILE A 154 -10.69 9.76 13.88
N SER A 155 -10.74 10.23 15.11
CA SER A 155 -10.13 11.51 15.50
C SER A 155 -9.23 11.40 16.75
N PRO A 156 -7.92 11.68 16.63
CA PRO A 156 -7.20 12.04 15.39
C PRO A 156 -7.19 10.90 14.38
N ALA A 157 -7.00 11.19 13.09
CA ALA A 157 -6.92 10.22 12.00
C ALA A 157 -5.60 9.43 12.08
N SER A 158 -5.46 8.63 13.12
CA SER A 158 -4.28 7.84 13.48
C SER A 158 -4.66 6.77 14.49
N LEU A 159 -3.70 5.93 14.86
CA LEU A 159 -3.91 4.90 15.89
C LEU A 159 -4.36 5.48 17.25
N ASP A 160 -3.97 6.72 17.59
CA ASP A 160 -4.42 7.44 18.81
C ASP A 160 -5.92 7.73 18.82
N GLY A 161 -6.57 7.75 17.66
CA GLY A 161 -8.02 7.95 17.55
C GLY A 161 -8.84 6.68 17.79
N LEU A 162 -8.19 5.52 17.95
CA LEU A 162 -8.84 4.24 18.18
C LEU A 162 -8.86 3.87 19.67
N ALA A 163 -9.88 3.13 20.08
CA ALA A 163 -10.01 2.64 21.43
C ALA A 163 -10.35 1.14 21.47
N ASP A 164 -10.17 0.54 22.64
CA ASP A 164 -10.64 -0.82 22.92
C ASP A 164 -12.14 -0.96 22.62
N ASP A 165 -12.53 -2.07 22.02
CA ASP A 165 -13.90 -2.42 21.62
C ASP A 165 -14.50 -1.57 20.47
N ASP A 166 -13.77 -0.59 19.89
CA ASP A 166 -14.18 0.04 18.64
C ASP A 166 -14.28 -1.03 17.55
N VAL A 167 -15.32 -0.94 16.73
CA VAL A 167 -15.51 -1.84 15.59
C VAL A 167 -14.89 -1.17 14.38
N VAL A 168 -13.88 -1.81 13.83
CA VAL A 168 -13.14 -1.31 12.66
C VAL A 168 -13.20 -2.30 11.51
N GLU A 169 -13.23 -1.76 10.30
CA GLU A 169 -12.94 -2.47 9.05
C GLU A 169 -11.51 -2.16 8.65
N VAL A 170 -10.78 -3.19 8.24
CA VAL A 170 -9.37 -3.08 7.86
C VAL A 170 -9.15 -3.64 6.48
N SER A 171 -8.66 -2.80 5.59
CA SER A 171 -8.10 -3.17 4.29
C SER A 171 -6.58 -3.13 4.36
N GLY A 172 -5.89 -4.15 3.84
CA GLY A 172 -4.45 -4.24 3.94
C GLY A 172 -3.82 -5.43 3.23
N HIS A 173 -2.49 -5.46 3.21
CA HIS A 173 -1.72 -6.56 2.64
C HIS A 173 -1.28 -7.54 3.72
N VAL A 174 -1.51 -8.83 3.50
CA VAL A 174 -1.10 -9.89 4.43
C VAL A 174 0.39 -10.17 4.31
N LYS A 175 1.09 -10.20 5.45
CA LYS A 175 2.50 -10.57 5.56
C LYS A 175 2.70 -12.07 5.77
N ALA A 176 3.95 -12.53 5.65
CA ALA A 176 4.32 -13.95 5.81
C ALA A 176 3.99 -14.54 7.19
N ASP A 177 3.93 -13.73 8.23
CA ASP A 177 3.55 -14.13 9.59
C ASP A 177 2.02 -14.13 9.82
N GLY A 178 1.24 -13.74 8.79
CA GLY A 178 -0.20 -13.65 8.82
C GLY A 178 -0.73 -12.32 9.39
N SER A 179 0.13 -11.38 9.74
CA SER A 179 -0.31 -10.03 10.13
C SER A 179 -0.80 -9.25 8.90
N ILE A 180 -1.78 -8.36 9.13
CA ILE A 180 -2.34 -7.46 8.12
C ILE A 180 -1.63 -6.12 8.25
N HIS A 181 -0.91 -5.71 7.22
CA HIS A 181 -0.35 -4.37 7.12
C HIS A 181 -1.41 -3.46 6.51
N ALA A 182 -2.05 -2.67 7.37
CA ALA A 182 -3.22 -1.88 6.99
C ALA A 182 -2.87 -0.79 5.97
N THR A 183 -3.65 -0.70 4.91
CA THR A 183 -3.63 0.42 3.96
C THR A 183 -4.76 1.41 4.25
N ARG A 184 -5.87 0.90 4.86
CA ARG A 184 -6.97 1.71 5.33
C ARG A 184 -7.60 1.09 6.58
N ILE A 185 -8.08 1.95 7.48
CA ILE A 185 -8.87 1.59 8.67
C ILE A 185 -10.08 2.51 8.72
N GLU A 186 -11.28 1.90 8.79
CA GLU A 186 -12.55 2.61 8.91
C GLU A 186 -13.21 2.32 10.26
N ASP A 187 -13.91 3.32 10.82
CA ASP A 187 -14.77 3.13 11.98
C ASP A 187 -16.16 2.65 11.53
N LYS A 188 -16.57 1.49 12.03
CA LYS A 188 -17.87 0.90 11.71
C LYS A 188 -18.84 0.98 12.89
N SER A 189 -20.11 1.09 12.56
CA SER A 189 -21.15 1.14 13.61
C SER A 189 -21.32 -0.23 14.28
N VAL A 190 -21.43 -0.24 15.60
CA VAL A 190 -21.71 -1.44 16.40
C VAL A 190 -23.05 -2.06 15.97
N GLY A 191 -23.07 -3.36 15.62
CA GLY A 191 -24.31 -4.13 15.42
C GLY A 191 -24.47 -4.85 14.08
N GLY A 192 -23.40 -4.96 13.26
CA GLY A 192 -23.34 -5.80 12.06
C GLY A 192 -22.93 -7.25 12.34
N GLU A 193 -22.88 -8.05 11.29
CA GLU A 193 -22.10 -9.29 11.29
C GLU A 193 -20.63 -8.91 11.18
N PHE A 194 -19.77 -9.56 11.92
CA PHE A 194 -18.31 -9.41 11.79
C PHE A 194 -17.81 -10.27 10.63
N GLU A 195 -16.71 -9.85 10.03
CA GLU A 195 -16.15 -10.47 8.85
C GLU A 195 -14.66 -10.74 8.98
N ILE A 196 -14.20 -11.82 8.34
CA ILE A 196 -12.80 -12.11 8.16
C ILE A 196 -12.56 -12.79 6.82
N THR A 197 -11.61 -12.25 6.04
CA THR A 197 -11.02 -12.92 4.89
C THR A 197 -9.60 -13.34 5.24
N GLY A 198 -9.33 -14.66 5.22
CA GLY A 198 -8.03 -15.16 5.62
C GLY A 198 -7.78 -16.64 5.31
N THR A 199 -6.52 -17.03 5.42
CA THR A 199 -6.10 -18.41 5.17
C THR A 199 -6.40 -19.31 6.36
N VAL A 200 -7.07 -20.43 6.12
CA VAL A 200 -7.30 -21.47 7.13
C VAL A 200 -5.98 -22.05 7.62
N THR A 201 -5.65 -21.83 8.88
CA THR A 201 -4.38 -22.28 9.47
C THR A 201 -4.47 -23.67 10.10
N GLU A 202 -5.64 -24.05 10.63
CA GLU A 202 -5.85 -25.32 11.32
C GLU A 202 -7.29 -25.78 11.18
N ILE A 203 -7.52 -27.06 10.87
CA ILE A 203 -8.85 -27.71 10.95
C ILE A 203 -8.99 -28.33 12.33
N LEU A 204 -9.99 -27.89 13.07
CA LEU A 204 -10.30 -28.41 14.43
C LEU A 204 -11.31 -29.56 14.36
N GLU A 205 -12.42 -29.35 13.66
CA GLU A 205 -13.51 -30.31 13.45
C GLU A 205 -14.03 -30.17 11.99
N ALA A 206 -15.01 -30.98 11.63
CA ALA A 206 -15.58 -30.95 10.27
C ALA A 206 -16.21 -29.58 9.88
N THR A 207 -16.65 -28.81 10.88
CA THR A 207 -17.30 -27.53 10.74
C THR A 207 -16.62 -26.41 11.56
N MET A 208 -15.40 -26.67 12.04
CA MET A 208 -14.64 -25.70 12.83
C MET A 208 -13.19 -25.65 12.35
N PHE A 209 -12.69 -24.44 12.17
CA PHE A 209 -11.29 -24.20 11.78
C PHE A 209 -10.76 -22.93 12.43
N LYS A 210 -9.48 -22.65 12.20
CA LYS A 210 -8.85 -21.39 12.61
C LYS A 210 -8.34 -20.61 11.43
N ILE A 211 -8.46 -19.29 11.58
CA ILE A 211 -7.70 -18.29 10.82
C ILE A 211 -6.83 -17.57 11.85
N ASN A 212 -5.52 -17.83 11.87
CA ASN A 212 -4.59 -17.36 12.90
C ASN A 212 -5.13 -17.59 14.34
N GLY A 213 -5.42 -16.50 15.08
CA GLY A 213 -5.94 -16.56 16.45
C GLY A 213 -7.45 -16.80 16.57
N LEU A 214 -8.22 -16.61 15.48
CA LEU A 214 -9.67 -16.75 15.49
C LEU A 214 -10.10 -18.19 15.26
N THR A 215 -11.05 -18.70 16.06
CA THR A 215 -11.80 -19.93 15.76
C THR A 215 -13.09 -19.54 15.04
N VAL A 216 -13.38 -20.23 13.93
CA VAL A 216 -14.62 -20.09 13.16
C VAL A 216 -15.42 -21.37 13.26
N ASP A 217 -16.67 -21.28 13.70
CA ASP A 217 -17.66 -22.37 13.69
C ASP A 217 -18.74 -22.08 12.65
N PHE A 218 -18.80 -22.89 11.60
CA PHE A 218 -19.79 -22.76 10.54
C PHE A 218 -20.85 -23.89 10.55
N THR A 219 -21.02 -24.55 11.71
CA THR A 219 -22.01 -25.64 11.89
C THR A 219 -23.41 -25.21 11.49
N ASN A 220 -23.78 -23.96 11.77
CA ASN A 220 -25.10 -23.39 11.49
C ASN A 220 -25.12 -22.42 10.31
N ALA A 221 -24.06 -22.38 9.50
CA ALA A 221 -23.99 -21.46 8.38
C ALA A 221 -25.13 -21.69 7.38
N LEU A 222 -25.77 -20.59 6.99
CA LEU A 222 -26.85 -20.59 6.01
C LEU A 222 -26.35 -20.72 4.59
N SER A 223 -25.10 -20.32 4.35
CA SER A 223 -24.43 -20.36 3.06
C SER A 223 -23.00 -20.87 3.22
N VAL A 224 -22.65 -21.92 2.47
CA VAL A 224 -21.28 -22.39 2.27
C VAL A 224 -21.10 -22.55 0.77
N ARG A 225 -20.22 -21.75 0.17
CA ARG A 225 -20.18 -21.60 -1.29
C ARG A 225 -18.77 -21.55 -1.87
N ASN A 226 -18.70 -21.74 -3.19
CA ASN A 226 -17.53 -21.62 -4.04
C ASN A 226 -16.39 -22.63 -3.79
N PHE A 227 -16.55 -23.59 -2.87
CA PHE A 227 -15.53 -24.63 -2.68
C PHE A 227 -15.41 -25.54 -3.91
N PRO A 228 -14.21 -25.70 -4.49
CA PRO A 228 -13.99 -26.50 -5.69
C PRO A 228 -14.54 -27.91 -5.56
N GLY A 229 -15.45 -28.31 -6.47
CA GLY A 229 -16.07 -29.63 -6.44
C GLY A 229 -16.88 -29.92 -5.16
N SER A 230 -17.28 -28.92 -4.40
CA SER A 230 -17.97 -29.05 -3.11
C SER A 230 -17.19 -29.85 -2.06
N ARG A 231 -15.85 -29.79 -2.11
CA ARG A 231 -14.99 -30.42 -1.10
C ARG A 231 -15.12 -29.74 0.26
N PRO A 232 -14.74 -30.43 1.35
CA PRO A 232 -14.62 -29.80 2.67
C PRO A 232 -13.57 -28.68 2.70
N VAL A 233 -13.65 -27.82 3.72
CA VAL A 233 -12.61 -26.84 4.06
C VAL A 233 -11.31 -27.59 4.39
N GLU A 234 -10.20 -27.08 3.88
CA GLU A 234 -8.86 -27.63 4.11
C GLU A 234 -7.91 -26.53 4.65
N ALA A 235 -6.88 -26.93 5.38
CA ALA A 235 -5.83 -25.99 5.77
C ALA A 235 -5.10 -25.47 4.52
N GLY A 236 -4.92 -24.16 4.44
CA GLY A 236 -4.39 -23.45 3.29
C GLY A 236 -5.46 -22.84 2.38
N ASP A 237 -6.76 -23.11 2.62
CA ASP A 237 -7.82 -22.44 1.90
C ASP A 237 -7.88 -20.95 2.28
N LEU A 238 -7.98 -20.07 1.31
CA LEU A 238 -8.40 -18.68 1.52
C LEU A 238 -9.92 -18.67 1.58
N VAL A 239 -10.48 -18.15 2.67
CA VAL A 239 -11.92 -18.12 2.89
C VAL A 239 -12.36 -16.78 3.47
N GLU A 240 -13.59 -16.40 3.18
CA GLU A 240 -14.32 -15.32 3.84
C GLU A 240 -15.37 -15.95 4.77
N ALA A 241 -15.42 -15.50 6.01
CA ALA A 241 -16.42 -15.93 6.99
C ALA A 241 -17.10 -14.71 7.62
N LYS A 242 -18.43 -14.67 7.56
CA LYS A 242 -19.25 -13.62 8.18
C LYS A 242 -20.14 -14.22 9.27
N GLY A 243 -20.28 -13.53 10.40
CA GLY A 243 -21.10 -14.02 11.49
C GLY A 243 -21.04 -13.18 12.77
N ALA A 244 -21.46 -13.78 13.88
CA ALA A 244 -21.46 -13.12 15.18
C ALA A 244 -20.32 -13.66 16.07
N LEU A 245 -19.59 -12.76 16.75
CA LEU A 245 -18.56 -13.14 17.70
C LEU A 245 -19.21 -13.48 19.07
N ASP A 246 -19.02 -14.70 19.53
CA ASP A 246 -19.33 -15.05 20.94
C ASP A 246 -18.28 -14.41 21.85
N SER A 247 -18.65 -13.39 22.56
CA SER A 247 -17.76 -12.63 23.45
C SER A 247 -17.16 -13.46 24.61
N ALA A 248 -17.81 -14.57 24.98
CA ALA A 248 -17.35 -15.43 26.07
C ALA A 248 -16.32 -16.46 25.61
N THR A 249 -16.46 -16.99 24.41
CA THR A 249 -15.59 -18.04 23.84
C THR A 249 -14.61 -17.50 22.81
N GLN A 250 -14.83 -16.28 22.31
CA GLN A 250 -14.06 -15.67 21.20
C GLN A 250 -14.09 -16.55 19.92
N VAL A 251 -15.24 -17.17 19.67
CA VAL A 251 -15.53 -17.96 18.47
C VAL A 251 -16.44 -17.14 17.56
N LEU A 252 -16.13 -17.07 16.27
CA LEU A 252 -17.02 -16.51 15.25
C LEU A 252 -18.02 -17.61 14.84
N ASP A 253 -19.29 -17.45 15.27
CA ASP A 253 -20.41 -18.27 14.81
C ASP A 253 -20.80 -17.82 13.40
N ALA A 254 -20.23 -18.45 12.38
CA ALA A 254 -20.37 -18.03 11.00
C ALA A 254 -21.77 -18.32 10.45
N THR A 255 -22.41 -17.31 9.89
CA THR A 255 -23.68 -17.42 9.13
C THR A 255 -23.43 -17.69 7.65
N SER A 256 -22.28 -17.27 7.11
CA SER A 256 -21.80 -17.59 5.77
C SER A 256 -20.33 -17.92 5.74
N LEU A 257 -19.95 -18.77 4.79
CA LEU A 257 -18.58 -19.16 4.50
C LEU A 257 -18.40 -19.24 2.98
N GLU A 258 -17.39 -18.58 2.45
CA GLU A 258 -17.07 -18.56 1.03
C GLU A 258 -15.61 -18.88 0.78
N PHE A 259 -15.32 -19.69 -0.25
CA PHE A 259 -13.96 -19.90 -0.73
C PHE A 259 -13.56 -18.79 -1.69
N LYS A 260 -12.42 -18.15 -1.42
CA LYS A 260 -11.85 -17.03 -2.21
C LYS A 260 -10.54 -17.39 -2.93
N GLY A 261 -10.05 -18.61 -2.77
CA GLY A 261 -8.71 -19.00 -3.21
C GLY A 261 -8.49 -19.07 -4.72
N ASP A 262 -9.51 -18.81 -5.54
CA ASP A 262 -9.43 -18.72 -7.00
C ASP A 262 -9.73 -17.30 -7.55
N ARG A 263 -9.88 -16.30 -6.67
CA ARG A 263 -10.19 -14.92 -7.07
C ARG A 263 -9.12 -14.29 -7.97
N LEU A 264 -7.84 -14.64 -7.74
CA LEU A 264 -6.66 -14.14 -8.45
C LEU A 264 -6.15 -15.13 -9.50
N ILE A 265 -6.99 -16.03 -10.03
CA ILE A 265 -6.63 -16.95 -11.11
C ILE A 265 -7.12 -16.39 -12.43
N GLY A 266 -6.20 -16.25 -13.40
CA GLY A 266 -6.48 -15.90 -14.78
C GLY A 266 -6.32 -17.08 -15.75
N ASP A 267 -6.73 -16.88 -16.98
CA ASP A 267 -6.43 -17.79 -18.10
C ASP A 267 -5.01 -17.54 -18.63
N ASP A 268 -4.41 -18.56 -19.30
CA ASP A 268 -3.08 -18.41 -19.91
C ASP A 268 -3.07 -17.24 -20.91
N GLY A 269 -2.18 -16.28 -20.68
CA GLY A 269 -2.03 -15.07 -21.48
C GLY A 269 -2.73 -13.84 -20.94
N ASP A 270 -3.53 -13.97 -19.87
CA ASP A 270 -4.11 -12.80 -19.20
C ASP A 270 -3.01 -11.95 -18.57
N HIS A 271 -3.17 -10.64 -18.68
CA HIS A 271 -2.29 -9.69 -18.03
C HIS A 271 -2.66 -9.55 -16.56
N PHE A 272 -1.64 -9.54 -15.72
CA PHE A 272 -1.81 -9.52 -14.29
C PHE A 272 -0.93 -8.45 -13.65
N GLU A 273 -1.51 -7.71 -12.73
CA GLU A 273 -0.82 -6.79 -11.86
C GLU A 273 -1.20 -7.08 -10.41
N VAL A 274 -0.22 -7.29 -9.55
CA VAL A 274 -0.46 -7.57 -8.14
C VAL A 274 0.48 -6.78 -7.24
N GLN A 275 -0.07 -6.17 -6.20
CA GLN A 275 0.68 -5.52 -5.13
C GLN A 275 0.55 -6.33 -3.83
N GLY A 276 1.63 -6.42 -3.06
CA GLY A 276 1.60 -7.10 -1.76
C GLY A 276 3.00 -7.36 -1.20
N PHE A 277 3.07 -8.14 -0.12
CA PHE A 277 4.34 -8.56 0.48
C PHE A 277 4.79 -9.91 -0.06
N ILE A 278 6.10 -10.06 -0.24
CA ILE A 278 6.69 -11.36 -0.53
C ILE A 278 6.60 -12.24 0.72
N THR A 279 5.85 -13.33 0.62
CA THR A 279 5.55 -14.25 1.72
C THR A 279 6.31 -15.57 1.65
N ARG A 280 6.80 -15.94 0.47
CA ARG A 280 7.78 -17.01 0.20
C ARG A 280 8.79 -16.48 -0.79
N PHE A 281 10.06 -16.83 -0.67
CA PHE A 281 11.10 -16.36 -1.59
C PHE A 281 12.17 -17.43 -1.80
N GLU A 282 12.42 -17.79 -3.05
CA GLU A 282 13.51 -18.63 -3.50
C GLU A 282 14.21 -17.96 -4.69
N SER A 283 15.52 -18.08 -4.77
CA SER A 283 16.28 -17.56 -5.92
C SER A 283 17.34 -18.57 -6.35
N ALA A 284 17.45 -18.74 -7.67
CA ALA A 284 18.48 -19.59 -8.29
C ALA A 284 19.00 -18.90 -9.55
N ASP A 285 20.27 -18.50 -9.53
CA ASP A 285 20.91 -17.73 -10.61
C ASP A 285 20.13 -16.44 -10.96
N SER A 286 19.48 -16.39 -12.12
CA SER A 286 18.68 -15.25 -12.59
C SER A 286 17.19 -15.37 -12.34
N VAL A 287 16.75 -16.49 -11.76
CA VAL A 287 15.32 -16.78 -11.56
C VAL A 287 14.94 -16.52 -10.12
N LEU A 288 13.94 -15.66 -9.92
CA LEU A 288 13.28 -15.40 -8.65
C LEU A 288 11.94 -16.12 -8.68
N ASP A 289 11.68 -16.95 -7.68
CA ASP A 289 10.45 -17.71 -7.47
C ASP A 289 9.90 -17.32 -6.09
N PHE A 290 8.75 -16.65 -6.06
CA PHE A 290 8.20 -16.14 -4.82
C PHE A 290 6.68 -16.06 -4.85
N ASP A 291 6.07 -15.97 -3.67
CA ASP A 291 4.63 -15.75 -3.53
C ASP A 291 4.38 -14.33 -3.00
N VAL A 292 3.35 -13.68 -3.54
CA VAL A 292 2.85 -12.39 -3.07
C VAL A 292 1.58 -12.61 -2.26
N SER A 293 1.54 -12.11 -1.04
CA SER A 293 0.39 -12.16 -0.10
C SER A 293 -0.16 -13.58 0.17
N ASN A 294 0.65 -14.64 0.01
CA ASN A 294 0.28 -16.05 0.05
C ASN A 294 -0.73 -16.49 -1.05
N GLU A 295 -1.04 -15.63 -2.01
CA GLU A 295 -2.08 -15.88 -3.02
C GLU A 295 -1.50 -16.06 -4.43
N THR A 296 -0.56 -15.21 -4.83
CA THR A 296 -0.03 -15.19 -6.20
C THR A 296 1.37 -15.76 -6.26
N MET A 297 1.55 -16.85 -6.99
CA MET A 297 2.87 -17.40 -7.30
C MET A 297 3.49 -16.63 -8.47
N VAL A 298 4.71 -16.13 -8.29
CA VAL A 298 5.43 -15.29 -9.26
C VAL A 298 6.74 -15.95 -9.67
N LEU A 299 7.02 -15.90 -10.97
CA LEU A 299 8.30 -16.29 -11.55
C LEU A 299 8.89 -15.12 -12.33
N CYS A 300 10.07 -14.63 -11.93
CA CYS A 300 10.78 -13.57 -12.62
C CYS A 300 12.17 -14.05 -13.07
N ASP A 301 12.41 -14.15 -14.37
CA ASP A 301 13.73 -14.50 -14.93
C ASP A 301 14.41 -13.24 -15.49
N THR A 302 15.35 -12.69 -14.76
CA THR A 302 16.06 -11.47 -15.11
C THR A 302 16.96 -11.61 -16.36
N ASN A 303 17.29 -12.82 -16.77
CA ASN A 303 18.00 -13.07 -18.04
C ASN A 303 17.01 -13.18 -19.24
N ASN A 304 15.73 -13.31 -18.97
CA ASN A 304 14.71 -13.53 -20.01
C ASN A 304 13.64 -12.40 -20.05
N GLY A 305 14.04 -11.18 -19.68
CA GLY A 305 13.22 -9.98 -19.88
C GLY A 305 12.49 -9.45 -18.64
N CYS A 306 12.52 -10.16 -17.49
CA CYS A 306 11.99 -9.60 -16.26
C CYS A 306 12.94 -8.54 -15.69
N THR A 307 12.41 -7.37 -15.34
CA THR A 307 13.16 -6.30 -14.68
C THR A 307 12.84 -6.25 -13.19
N VAL A 308 13.84 -5.95 -12.37
CA VAL A 308 13.65 -5.76 -10.92
C VAL A 308 14.16 -4.38 -10.54
N THR A 309 13.27 -3.54 -10.04
CA THR A 309 13.57 -2.16 -9.66
C THR A 309 13.24 -1.92 -8.17
N THR A 310 13.68 -0.79 -7.66
CA THR A 310 13.28 -0.25 -6.37
C THR A 310 12.77 1.16 -6.63
N GLU A 311 11.50 1.42 -6.30
CA GLU A 311 10.82 2.69 -6.58
C GLU A 311 11.01 3.15 -8.04
N GLY A 312 10.92 2.20 -8.99
CA GLY A 312 11.01 2.44 -10.42
C GLY A 312 12.39 2.84 -10.97
N ALA A 313 13.41 3.09 -10.14
CA ALA A 313 14.63 3.75 -10.58
C ALA A 313 15.91 2.89 -10.47
N ALA A 314 16.19 2.26 -9.33
CA ALA A 314 17.42 1.50 -9.10
C ALA A 314 17.20 0.00 -9.25
N VAL A 315 18.25 -0.74 -9.65
CA VAL A 315 18.19 -2.21 -9.62
C VAL A 315 17.95 -2.68 -8.19
N GLY A 316 16.82 -3.36 -7.98
CA GLY A 316 16.39 -3.86 -6.68
C GLY A 316 16.88 -5.28 -6.38
N THR A 317 16.87 -5.65 -5.11
CA THR A 317 17.06 -7.03 -4.65
C THR A 317 15.90 -7.39 -3.73
N PRO A 318 14.85 -8.06 -4.25
CA PRO A 318 13.72 -8.45 -3.44
C PRO A 318 14.10 -9.54 -2.45
N ALA A 319 13.42 -9.58 -1.33
CA ALA A 319 13.60 -10.56 -0.26
C ALA A 319 12.25 -10.89 0.39
N MET A 320 12.21 -11.93 1.22
CA MET A 320 11.04 -12.20 2.06
C MET A 320 10.68 -10.95 2.87
N GLY A 321 9.41 -10.56 2.86
CA GLY A 321 8.90 -9.38 3.55
C GLY A 321 9.03 -8.06 2.76
N SER A 322 9.66 -8.05 1.57
CA SER A 322 9.62 -6.88 0.69
C SER A 322 8.18 -6.63 0.22
N LYS A 323 7.72 -5.40 0.27
CA LYS A 323 6.51 -4.97 -0.45
C LYS A 323 6.88 -4.82 -1.93
N VAL A 324 6.10 -5.39 -2.82
CA VAL A 324 6.36 -5.39 -4.25
C VAL A 324 5.09 -5.11 -5.04
N GLU A 325 5.28 -4.56 -6.22
CA GLU A 325 4.31 -4.54 -7.31
C GLU A 325 4.87 -5.37 -8.46
N VAL A 326 4.08 -6.28 -8.99
CA VAL A 326 4.49 -7.25 -10.00
C VAL A 326 3.53 -7.15 -11.18
N LYS A 327 4.08 -6.96 -12.39
CA LYS A 327 3.34 -6.98 -13.64
C LYS A 327 3.82 -8.14 -14.51
N GLY A 328 2.91 -8.80 -15.22
CA GLY A 328 3.27 -9.93 -16.08
C GLY A 328 2.07 -10.60 -16.74
N GLN A 329 2.27 -11.82 -17.19
CA GLN A 329 1.21 -12.63 -17.79
C GLN A 329 1.04 -13.96 -17.06
N TYR A 330 -0.19 -14.43 -17.03
CA TYR A 330 -0.52 -15.70 -16.39
C TYR A 330 -0.16 -16.87 -17.31
N GLU A 331 0.61 -17.84 -16.82
CA GLU A 331 0.96 -19.06 -17.55
C GLU A 331 0.92 -20.26 -16.59
N GLY A 332 0.02 -21.21 -16.82
CA GLY A 332 -0.03 -22.47 -16.07
C GLY A 332 -0.19 -22.31 -14.56
N SER A 333 -0.96 -21.35 -14.09
CA SER A 333 -1.17 -21.02 -12.66
C SER A 333 -0.01 -20.26 -12.00
N VAL A 334 0.85 -19.62 -12.78
CA VAL A 334 1.97 -18.80 -12.28
C VAL A 334 1.94 -17.45 -13.01
N LEU A 335 2.18 -16.38 -12.31
CA LEU A 335 2.43 -15.07 -12.90
C LEU A 335 3.89 -15.03 -13.38
N VAL A 336 4.08 -15.08 -14.68
CA VAL A 336 5.38 -14.87 -15.33
C VAL A 336 5.61 -13.37 -15.42
N ALA A 337 6.43 -12.86 -14.52
CA ALA A 337 6.64 -11.43 -14.36
C ALA A 337 7.48 -10.83 -15.51
N THR A 338 7.06 -9.69 -16.01
CA THR A 338 7.85 -8.79 -16.87
C THR A 338 8.54 -7.72 -16.03
N SER A 339 7.94 -7.32 -14.91
CA SER A 339 8.56 -6.40 -13.95
C SER A 339 8.20 -6.74 -12.51
N VAL A 340 9.14 -6.48 -11.61
CA VAL A 340 8.98 -6.50 -10.15
C VAL A 340 9.52 -5.19 -9.61
N ASP A 341 8.68 -4.35 -9.04
CA ASP A 341 9.11 -3.12 -8.39
C ASP A 341 9.00 -3.23 -6.88
N ILE A 342 10.10 -3.01 -6.17
CA ILE A 342 10.17 -3.06 -4.71
C ILE A 342 9.72 -1.70 -4.17
N ARG A 343 8.69 -1.68 -3.36
CA ARG A 343 8.17 -0.50 -2.69
C ARG A 343 8.81 -0.35 -1.31
N LEU A 344 9.45 0.79 -1.08
CA LEU A 344 10.11 1.09 0.19
C LEU A 344 9.12 1.78 1.14
N GLY A 345 9.09 1.36 2.40
CA GLY A 345 8.27 1.96 3.44
C GLY A 345 9.14 2.62 4.52
N LYS A 346 9.79 3.76 4.22
CA LYS A 346 10.49 4.53 5.26
C LYS A 346 9.69 5.77 5.60
N ALA A 347 9.18 5.82 6.81
CA ALA A 347 8.21 6.79 7.28
C ALA A 347 8.77 8.21 7.41
N ILE A 348 8.74 8.96 6.31
CA ILE A 348 8.94 10.41 6.32
C ILE A 348 7.57 11.06 6.30
N ARG A 349 7.34 12.04 7.20
CA ARG A 349 6.10 12.81 7.26
C ARG A 349 6.42 14.30 7.36
N VAL A 350 5.76 15.11 6.55
CA VAL A 350 5.85 16.57 6.64
C VAL A 350 4.45 17.15 6.50
N THR A 351 3.98 17.85 7.54
CA THR A 351 2.72 18.59 7.50
C THR A 351 3.04 20.08 7.50
N ALA A 352 2.78 20.77 6.40
CA ALA A 352 3.12 22.19 6.24
C ALA A 352 2.39 22.83 5.05
N ILE A 353 2.54 24.14 4.93
CA ILE A 353 2.12 24.89 3.75
C ILE A 353 3.06 24.59 2.56
N VAL A 354 2.48 24.38 1.39
CA VAL A 354 3.21 24.25 0.13
C VAL A 354 3.93 25.56 -0.22
N ASP A 355 5.25 25.52 -0.28
CA ASP A 355 6.09 26.67 -0.62
C ASP A 355 6.04 27.00 -2.12
N SER A 356 6.29 25.98 -2.94
CA SER A 356 6.40 26.10 -4.40
C SER A 356 6.32 24.75 -5.12
N PHE A 357 6.24 24.83 -6.42
CA PHE A 357 6.43 23.73 -7.35
C PHE A 357 7.64 24.02 -8.23
N ASP A 358 8.60 23.12 -8.30
CA ASP A 358 9.72 23.26 -9.24
C ASP A 358 9.33 22.76 -10.64
N ASN A 359 8.49 21.74 -10.70
CA ASN A 359 7.93 21.24 -11.94
C ASN A 359 6.51 20.74 -11.65
N LYS A 360 5.49 21.48 -12.10
CA LYS A 360 4.10 21.07 -11.88
C LYS A 360 3.61 20.34 -13.13
N PRO A 361 3.28 19.06 -13.03
CA PRO A 361 2.72 18.32 -14.14
C PRO A 361 1.39 18.90 -14.61
N THR A 362 1.07 18.62 -15.85
CA THR A 362 -0.18 19.04 -16.50
C THR A 362 -1.10 17.87 -16.78
N SER A 363 -0.65 16.64 -16.51
CA SER A 363 -1.39 15.39 -16.67
C SER A 363 -1.08 14.41 -15.53
N LEU A 364 -1.93 13.41 -15.37
CA LEU A 364 -1.78 12.33 -14.38
C LEU A 364 -0.50 11.48 -14.59
N SER A 365 0.00 11.42 -15.82
CA SER A 365 1.19 10.65 -16.18
C SER A 365 2.51 11.39 -16.02
N ASP A 366 2.48 12.66 -15.57
CA ASP A 366 3.68 13.46 -15.47
C ASP A 366 4.27 13.39 -14.05
N GLU A 367 5.56 13.14 -13.94
CA GLU A 367 6.30 13.35 -12.70
C GLU A 367 6.48 14.84 -12.41
N GLY A 368 6.40 15.21 -11.14
CA GLY A 368 6.62 16.58 -10.70
C GLY A 368 7.36 16.65 -9.38
N SER A 369 7.55 17.87 -8.90
CA SER A 369 8.10 18.08 -7.58
C SER A 369 7.42 19.25 -6.88
N MET A 370 7.18 19.07 -5.59
CA MET A 370 6.66 20.11 -4.70
C MET A 370 7.61 20.37 -3.56
N VAL A 371 7.55 21.55 -3.01
CA VAL A 371 8.44 21.98 -1.92
C VAL A 371 7.59 22.36 -0.70
N LEU A 372 7.85 21.69 0.43
CA LEU A 372 7.31 22.01 1.75
C LEU A 372 8.49 22.19 2.72
N LEU A 373 8.49 23.25 3.51
CA LEU A 373 9.58 23.58 4.46
C LEU A 373 10.98 23.63 3.80
N GLY A 374 11.05 23.93 2.50
CA GLY A 374 12.29 23.88 1.73
C GLY A 374 12.71 22.46 1.35
N ILE A 375 11.95 21.44 1.72
CA ILE A 375 12.14 20.03 1.36
C ILE A 375 11.46 19.78 0.02
N THR A 376 12.19 19.20 -0.92
CA THR A 376 11.64 18.83 -2.23
C THR A 376 11.18 17.38 -2.22
N PHE A 377 9.90 17.17 -2.51
CA PHE A 377 9.31 15.85 -2.74
C PHE A 377 9.07 15.65 -4.23
N MET A 378 9.54 14.54 -4.76
CA MET A 378 9.10 14.04 -6.05
C MET A 378 7.67 13.52 -5.90
N VAL A 379 6.81 13.83 -6.85
CA VAL A 379 5.40 13.45 -6.85
C VAL A 379 5.07 12.86 -8.20
N ASP A 380 4.49 11.70 -8.18
CA ASP A 380 4.01 11.02 -9.37
C ASP A 380 2.52 11.28 -9.53
N GLY A 381 2.08 11.50 -10.75
CA GLY A 381 0.70 11.89 -11.03
C GLY A 381 -0.34 10.79 -10.82
N GLY A 382 0.07 9.55 -10.58
CA GLY A 382 -0.88 8.45 -10.46
C GLY A 382 -0.30 7.13 -10.01
N ASP A 383 0.98 6.89 -10.21
CA ASP A 383 1.55 5.54 -10.08
C ASP A 383 1.98 5.21 -8.64
N ARG A 384 2.54 6.17 -7.92
CA ARG A 384 3.14 5.93 -6.61
C ARG A 384 2.64 6.88 -5.52
N THR A 385 1.92 7.94 -5.88
CA THR A 385 1.41 8.93 -4.95
C THR A 385 -0.10 8.83 -4.84
N ARG A 386 -0.62 8.57 -3.66
CA ARG A 386 -2.04 8.66 -3.33
C ARG A 386 -2.38 10.10 -2.96
N PHE A 387 -3.57 10.57 -3.36
CA PHE A 387 -4.08 11.90 -3.04
C PHE A 387 -5.40 11.77 -2.30
N GLU A 388 -5.54 12.46 -1.18
CA GLU A 388 -6.73 12.42 -0.35
C GLU A 388 -7.11 13.83 0.13
N ASP A 389 -8.41 14.18 0.06
CA ASP A 389 -8.94 15.43 0.62
C ASP A 389 -9.51 15.19 2.01
N LYS A 390 -8.75 15.55 3.04
CA LYS A 390 -9.19 15.57 4.43
C LYS A 390 -9.83 16.91 4.82
N SER A 391 -9.71 17.93 3.98
CA SER A 391 -10.32 19.24 4.21
C SER A 391 -11.82 19.26 3.92
N GLY A 392 -12.34 18.29 3.15
CA GLY A 392 -13.71 18.25 2.66
C GLY A 392 -14.08 19.42 1.72
N GLN A 393 -13.09 20.17 1.23
CA GLN A 393 -13.29 21.36 0.41
C GLN A 393 -13.07 21.15 -1.08
N ASP A 394 -12.28 20.17 -1.47
CA ASP A 394 -11.96 19.86 -2.86
C ASP A 394 -12.12 18.36 -3.15
N PRO A 395 -13.36 17.86 -3.36
CA PRO A 395 -13.59 16.44 -3.64
C PRO A 395 -12.97 15.97 -4.96
N GLU A 396 -12.36 16.87 -5.74
CA GLU A 396 -11.59 16.56 -6.93
C GLU A 396 -10.07 16.53 -6.66
N PHE A 397 -9.63 16.53 -5.40
CA PHE A 397 -8.22 16.44 -5.03
C PHE A 397 -7.70 15.01 -5.26
N SER A 398 -7.47 14.67 -6.50
CA SER A 398 -7.16 13.31 -6.95
C SER A 398 -5.79 13.19 -7.61
N ASP A 399 -5.11 14.31 -7.86
CA ASP A 399 -3.83 14.33 -8.57
C ASP A 399 -3.00 15.59 -8.29
N ILE A 400 -1.73 15.54 -8.64
CA ILE A 400 -0.78 16.64 -8.42
C ILE A 400 -1.21 17.97 -9.10
N SER A 401 -2.01 17.94 -10.17
CA SER A 401 -2.47 19.17 -10.85
C SER A 401 -3.38 20.00 -9.96
N LYS A 402 -4.01 19.39 -8.97
CA LYS A 402 -4.94 20.02 -8.02
C LYS A 402 -4.20 20.78 -6.90
N ILE A 403 -2.99 20.38 -6.53
CA ILE A 403 -2.21 21.06 -5.49
C ILE A 403 -1.88 22.49 -5.90
N LYS A 404 -2.00 23.42 -4.96
CA LYS A 404 -1.71 24.86 -5.16
C LYS A 404 -0.67 25.34 -4.14
N ALA A 405 0.12 26.32 -4.50
CA ALA A 405 0.97 27.01 -3.52
C ALA A 405 0.07 27.67 -2.46
N GLY A 406 0.38 27.41 -1.21
CA GLY A 406 -0.42 27.87 -0.08
C GLY A 406 -1.41 26.83 0.46
N ASP A 407 -1.59 25.68 -0.20
CA ASP A 407 -2.33 24.57 0.39
C ASP A 407 -1.59 24.05 1.63
N TYR A 408 -2.35 23.60 2.63
CA TYR A 408 -1.82 22.96 3.81
C TYR A 408 -1.93 21.46 3.59
N LEU A 409 -0.79 20.80 3.50
CA LEU A 409 -0.72 19.38 3.16
C LEU A 409 -0.01 18.59 4.24
N GLU A 410 -0.47 17.37 4.45
CA GLU A 410 0.34 16.32 5.01
C GLU A 410 0.92 15.49 3.88
N VAL A 411 2.23 15.31 3.87
CA VAL A 411 2.96 14.48 2.90
C VAL A 411 3.67 13.37 3.64
N ARG A 412 3.31 12.15 3.33
CA ARG A 412 4.00 10.95 3.80
C ARG A 412 4.82 10.40 2.66
N GLY A 413 6.07 10.09 2.91
CA GLY A 413 7.00 9.74 1.85
C GLY A 413 8.07 8.75 2.24
N ALA A 414 8.86 8.41 1.24
CA ALA A 414 9.99 7.51 1.33
C ALA A 414 11.22 8.09 0.63
N VAL A 415 12.38 7.48 0.87
CA VAL A 415 13.60 7.79 0.12
C VAL A 415 13.74 6.77 -0.98
N ASP A 416 13.81 7.21 -2.25
CA ASP A 416 14.03 6.33 -3.38
C ASP A 416 15.45 5.74 -3.40
N GLY A 417 15.70 4.77 -4.30
CA GLY A 417 17.02 4.15 -4.46
C GLY A 417 18.15 5.10 -4.86
N ASN A 418 17.83 6.33 -5.27
CA ASN A 418 18.78 7.39 -5.63
C ASN A 418 18.99 8.41 -4.48
N GLY A 419 18.23 8.27 -3.39
CA GLY A 419 18.27 9.18 -2.26
C GLY A 419 17.34 10.40 -2.39
N ASN A 420 16.43 10.43 -3.37
CA ASN A 420 15.43 11.47 -3.48
C ASN A 420 14.25 11.17 -2.55
N LEU A 421 13.62 12.22 -2.04
CA LEU A 421 12.39 12.09 -1.28
C LEU A 421 11.21 11.98 -2.25
N PHE A 422 10.40 10.96 -2.04
CA PHE A 422 9.25 10.65 -2.86
C PHE A 422 7.97 10.69 -2.01
N ALA A 423 6.94 11.39 -2.48
CA ALA A 423 5.64 11.42 -1.82
C ALA A 423 4.86 10.13 -2.14
N VAL A 424 4.45 9.40 -1.11
CA VAL A 424 3.60 8.21 -1.23
C VAL A 424 2.13 8.56 -0.98
N ILE A 425 1.87 9.44 0.00
CA ILE A 425 0.55 9.97 0.30
C ILE A 425 0.63 11.49 0.36
N VAL A 426 -0.33 12.15 -0.23
CA VAL A 426 -0.53 13.61 -0.13
C VAL A 426 -1.96 13.86 0.31
N GLU A 427 -2.14 14.34 1.53
CA GLU A 427 -3.44 14.68 2.11
C GLU A 427 -3.61 16.20 2.13
N LEU A 428 -4.74 16.68 1.60
CA LEU A 428 -5.13 18.08 1.72
C LEU A 428 -5.83 18.27 3.08
N GLU A 429 -5.18 19.03 3.94
CA GLU A 429 -5.64 19.27 5.30
C GLU A 429 -6.48 20.55 5.42
N GLU A 430 -7.40 20.60 6.38
CA GLU A 430 -8.18 21.80 6.66
C GLU A 430 -7.31 22.84 7.39
N LEU A 431 -7.21 24.06 6.84
CA LEU A 431 -6.78 25.21 7.60
C LEU A 431 -7.94 25.71 8.45
N ALA A 432 -7.92 25.45 9.74
CA ALA A 432 -8.99 25.76 10.69
C ALA A 432 -9.44 27.23 10.68
N ASP A 433 -8.58 28.18 10.32
CA ASP A 433 -8.87 29.60 10.01
C ASP A 433 -7.61 30.23 9.38
N SER A 434 -7.77 31.18 8.48
CA SER A 434 -6.65 31.93 7.88
C SER A 434 -5.84 32.78 8.87
N THR A 435 -6.27 32.84 10.15
CA THR A 435 -5.63 33.52 11.27
C THR A 435 -5.17 32.59 12.38
N ALA A 436 -5.46 31.29 12.28
CA ALA A 436 -5.01 30.28 13.23
C ALA A 436 -3.54 29.93 12.95
N GLU A 437 -2.76 29.74 14.02
CA GLU A 437 -1.48 29.04 13.94
C GLU A 437 -1.79 27.61 13.54
N PHE A 438 -1.11 27.08 12.53
CA PHE A 438 -1.24 25.71 12.08
C PHE A 438 -0.02 24.91 12.55
N ASP A 439 -0.25 23.68 12.90
CA ASP A 439 0.82 22.77 13.30
C ASP A 439 1.72 22.47 12.12
N THR A 440 3.02 22.66 12.29
CA THR A 440 4.03 22.16 11.36
C THR A 440 4.64 20.90 11.96
N ILE A 441 4.54 19.81 11.25
CA ILE A 441 5.10 18.52 11.67
C ILE A 441 6.20 18.12 10.70
N ILE A 442 7.31 17.64 11.25
CA ILE A 442 8.36 17.02 10.48
C ILE A 442 8.80 15.72 11.17
N GLN A 443 8.75 14.63 10.44
CA GLN A 443 9.25 13.33 10.88
C GLN A 443 10.24 12.79 9.85
N GLY A 444 11.37 12.31 10.35
CA GLY A 444 12.41 11.76 9.50
C GLY A 444 13.64 11.35 10.29
N PHE A 445 14.60 10.79 9.59
CA PHE A 445 15.83 10.32 10.20
C PHE A 445 16.79 11.47 10.49
N LEU A 446 17.38 11.44 11.69
CA LEU A 446 18.47 12.35 12.03
C LEU A 446 19.64 12.17 11.07
N GLN A 447 20.11 13.26 10.48
CA GLN A 447 21.21 13.24 9.54
C GLN A 447 22.57 13.14 10.26
N GLU A 448 22.67 13.76 11.45
CA GLU A 448 23.92 13.88 12.20
C GLU A 448 23.69 13.59 13.68
N ASP A 449 24.78 13.36 14.44
CA ASP A 449 24.73 13.13 15.89
C ASP A 449 24.39 14.45 16.61
N PRO A 450 23.25 14.56 17.31
CA PRO A 450 22.82 15.79 17.97
C PRO A 450 23.71 16.21 19.15
N ALA A 451 24.65 15.35 19.58
CA ALA A 451 25.65 15.74 20.58
C ALA A 451 26.70 16.71 20.04
N THR A 452 26.86 16.82 18.72
CA THR A 452 27.89 17.64 18.06
C THR A 452 27.33 18.70 17.10
N GLU A 453 26.13 18.51 16.59
CA GLU A 453 25.48 19.35 15.59
C GLU A 453 24.02 19.66 16.00
N PRO A 454 23.39 20.70 15.43
CA PRO A 454 21.97 20.97 15.65
C PRO A 454 21.08 19.78 15.27
N LEU A 455 20.00 19.58 16.00
CA LEU A 455 18.99 18.59 15.65
C LEU A 455 18.44 18.94 14.25
N THR A 456 18.70 18.08 13.27
CA THR A 456 18.34 18.36 11.88
C THR A 456 17.62 17.16 11.27
N ILE A 457 16.39 17.39 10.80
CA ILE A 457 15.53 16.39 10.14
C ILE A 457 15.26 16.87 8.71
N LEU A 458 15.59 16.05 7.71
CA LEU A 458 15.37 16.37 6.29
C LEU A 458 15.92 17.75 5.85
N GLY A 459 17.00 18.23 6.48
CA GLY A 459 17.58 19.54 6.21
C GLY A 459 16.93 20.71 6.95
N VAL A 460 15.88 20.48 7.73
CA VAL A 460 15.25 21.48 8.62
C VAL A 460 15.90 21.40 10.01
N ILE A 461 16.33 22.54 10.51
CA ILE A 461 16.83 22.64 11.89
C ILE A 461 15.62 22.64 12.84
N VAL A 462 15.63 21.75 13.80
CA VAL A 462 14.68 21.71 14.90
C VAL A 462 15.29 22.44 16.10
N ASP A 463 14.82 23.65 16.38
CA ASP A 463 15.24 24.43 17.54
C ASP A 463 14.31 24.15 18.72
N THR A 464 14.86 24.12 19.92
CA THR A 464 14.12 23.78 21.14
C THR A 464 14.33 24.85 22.21
N ASN A 465 13.41 24.95 23.15
CA ASN A 465 13.51 25.86 24.26
C ASN A 465 13.03 25.22 25.58
N ALA A 466 13.00 25.97 26.67
CA ALA A 466 12.62 25.44 27.98
C ALA A 466 11.14 24.99 28.10
N ALA A 467 10.31 25.30 27.10
CA ALA A 467 8.91 24.87 27.03
C ALA A 467 8.71 23.65 26.12
N THR A 468 9.72 23.25 25.32
CA THR A 468 9.64 22.08 24.47
C THR A 468 9.44 20.81 25.29
N ILE A 469 8.45 20.01 24.91
CA ILE A 469 8.18 18.70 25.48
C ILE A 469 9.03 17.66 24.73
N PHE A 470 9.68 16.77 25.44
CA PHE A 470 10.44 15.67 24.88
C PHE A 470 9.80 14.35 25.29
N GLU A 471 9.59 13.45 24.35
CA GLU A 471 8.93 12.16 24.55
C GLU A 471 9.79 11.02 24.03
N ASN A 472 9.71 9.89 24.70
CA ASN A 472 10.34 8.66 24.28
C ASN A 472 9.41 7.87 23.32
N GLU A 473 9.85 6.69 22.88
CA GLU A 473 9.12 5.77 21.99
C GLU A 473 7.79 5.20 22.56
N ASN A 474 7.43 5.54 23.79
CA ASN A 474 6.19 5.11 24.45
C ASN A 474 5.34 6.32 24.88
N ASP A 475 5.56 7.49 24.27
CA ASP A 475 4.89 8.78 24.59
C ASP A 475 5.09 9.24 26.05
N ASP A 476 6.09 8.69 26.74
CA ASP A 476 6.42 9.16 28.08
C ASP A 476 7.25 10.45 28.00
N THR A 477 6.79 11.51 28.66
CA THR A 477 7.55 12.75 28.76
C THR A 477 8.86 12.53 29.53
N ILE A 478 9.97 12.90 28.92
CA ILE A 478 11.34 12.76 29.47
C ILE A 478 12.07 14.11 29.49
N SER A 479 13.21 14.18 30.14
CA SER A 479 14.03 15.39 30.08
C SER A 479 14.82 15.46 28.76
N GLU A 480 15.09 16.68 28.26
CA GLU A 480 15.95 16.92 27.10
C GLU A 480 17.27 16.12 27.16
N SER A 481 17.92 16.08 28.33
CA SER A 481 19.18 15.34 28.46
C SER A 481 19.01 13.81 28.35
N MET A 482 17.86 13.27 28.74
CA MET A 482 17.56 11.86 28.53
C MET A 482 17.26 11.62 27.04
N PHE A 483 16.45 12.45 26.43
CA PHE A 483 16.13 12.40 25.01
C PHE A 483 17.40 12.40 24.16
N LEU A 484 18.27 13.40 24.32
CA LEU A 484 19.54 13.50 23.60
C LEU A 484 20.50 12.31 23.86
N GLY A 485 20.37 11.65 25.01
CA GLY A 485 21.13 10.45 25.32
C GLY A 485 20.60 9.16 24.69
N MET A 486 19.39 9.18 24.18
CA MET A 486 18.70 8.02 23.55
C MET A 486 18.82 8.03 22.02
N ILE A 487 19.06 9.19 21.41
CA ILE A 487 19.07 9.38 19.96
C ILE A 487 20.49 9.47 19.39
N GLN A 488 20.64 9.09 18.13
CA GLN A 488 21.89 9.17 17.37
C GLN A 488 21.58 9.42 15.89
N ALA A 489 22.60 9.63 15.06
CA ALA A 489 22.40 9.67 13.62
C ALA A 489 21.66 8.40 13.14
N GLY A 490 20.61 8.58 12.36
CA GLY A 490 19.71 7.51 11.90
C GLY A 490 18.53 7.22 12.83
N SER A 491 18.42 7.85 14.02
CA SER A 491 17.18 7.76 14.81
C SER A 491 16.03 8.44 14.07
N LEU A 492 14.85 7.82 14.08
CA LEU A 492 13.61 8.41 13.56
C LEU A 492 13.03 9.36 14.61
N ILE A 493 12.86 10.62 14.25
CA ILE A 493 12.39 11.69 15.14
C ILE A 493 11.23 12.43 14.48
N LYS A 494 10.21 12.71 15.27
CA LYS A 494 9.11 13.61 14.94
C LYS A 494 9.24 14.90 15.74
N ALA A 495 9.09 16.04 15.09
CA ALA A 495 9.04 17.34 15.75
C ALA A 495 7.80 18.10 15.27
N LYS A 496 7.12 18.74 16.23
CA LYS A 496 5.91 19.52 16.00
C LYS A 496 6.08 20.93 16.57
N GLY A 497 5.60 21.95 15.87
CA GLY A 497 5.58 23.32 16.34
C GLY A 497 4.83 24.24 15.38
N THR A 498 4.59 25.46 15.81
CA THR A 498 3.84 26.47 15.02
C THR A 498 4.72 27.58 14.45
N ASP A 499 5.95 27.76 14.97
CA ASP A 499 6.86 28.86 14.56
C ASP A 499 7.95 28.34 13.60
N VAL A 500 7.82 28.73 12.33
CA VAL A 500 8.78 28.40 11.27
C VAL A 500 9.51 29.65 10.79
N SER A 501 10.82 29.66 10.89
CA SER A 501 11.67 30.75 10.41
C SER A 501 12.53 30.32 9.22
N ARG A 502 12.92 31.30 8.38
CA ARG A 502 13.76 31.09 7.20
C ARG A 502 14.88 32.11 7.16
N SER A 503 16.10 31.67 6.93
CA SER A 503 17.23 32.59 6.72
C SER A 503 17.11 33.33 5.37
N THR A 504 17.93 34.36 5.20
CA THR A 504 18.04 35.10 3.93
C THR A 504 19.06 34.50 2.98
N ASP A 505 19.64 33.37 3.31
CA ASP A 505 20.64 32.67 2.51
C ASP A 505 20.00 32.05 1.24
N THR A 506 20.82 31.58 0.34
CA THR A 506 20.35 30.91 -0.88
C THR A 506 21.11 29.60 -1.08
N PRO A 507 20.48 28.43 -0.88
CA PRO A 507 19.09 28.23 -0.41
C PRO A 507 18.89 28.69 1.04
N PRO A 508 17.65 29.05 1.43
CA PRO A 508 17.35 29.45 2.79
C PRO A 508 17.47 28.27 3.76
N VAL A 509 18.02 28.53 4.94
CA VAL A 509 17.97 27.57 6.04
C VAL A 509 16.61 27.72 6.71
N VAL A 510 15.88 26.60 6.83
CA VAL A 510 14.57 26.55 7.50
C VAL A 510 14.78 26.05 8.92
N THR A 511 14.16 26.71 9.88
CA THR A 511 14.18 26.34 11.30
C THR A 511 12.76 26.26 11.83
N LEU A 512 12.41 25.12 12.43
CA LEU A 512 11.19 24.90 13.19
C LEU A 512 11.51 25.06 14.67
N LEU A 513 10.82 25.96 15.37
CA LEU A 513 10.84 26.00 16.83
C LEU A 513 9.86 24.96 17.35
N ALA A 514 10.38 23.87 17.88
CA ALA A 514 9.56 22.75 18.30
C ALA A 514 8.91 22.99 19.66
N GLU A 515 7.63 22.71 19.73
CA GLU A 515 6.83 22.60 20.96
C GLU A 515 6.93 21.18 21.54
N GLU A 516 7.10 20.19 20.66
CA GLU A 516 7.20 18.77 20.99
C GLU A 516 8.24 18.09 20.10
N VAL A 517 9.03 17.20 20.69
CA VAL A 517 9.99 16.36 19.96
C VAL A 517 9.93 14.94 20.54
N GLU A 518 9.70 13.97 19.68
CA GLU A 518 9.36 12.60 20.03
C GLU A 518 10.29 11.62 19.30
N ILE A 519 10.70 10.53 19.98
CA ILE A 519 11.40 9.40 19.37
C ILE A 519 10.35 8.49 18.74
N GLN A 520 10.49 8.19 17.45
CA GLN A 520 9.62 7.27 16.73
C GLN A 520 10.30 5.91 16.54
N VAL A 521 9.51 4.85 16.44
CA VAL A 521 9.96 3.50 16.05
C VAL A 521 9.74 3.27 14.56
N GLU A 522 10.67 2.56 13.89
CA GLU A 522 10.54 2.15 12.48
C GLU A 522 9.56 0.99 12.33
#